data_8da5ec48adb94a6547c44e7f729f349a
#
_entry.id   8da5ec48adb94a6547c44e7f729f349a
#
_cell.length_a   1.000
_cell.length_b   1.000
_cell.length_c   1.000
_cell.angle_alpha   90.00
_cell.angle_beta   90.00
_cell.angle_gamma   90.00
#
_symmetry.space_group_name_H-M   'P 1'
#
loop_
_entity.id
_entity.type
_entity.pdbx_description
1 polymer ?
#
loop_
_entity_poly.entity_id
_entity_poly.type
_entity_poly.pdbx_seq_one_letter_code
_entity_poly.pdbx_strand_id
1 'polypeptide(L)'
;MAQVDYLHLCDLSFMDQVGKHCIIGMFDIIHAPAFPATHPTMSLAMRILGQPGEALQVTFELGRPNGNVLATVAMDVVAGADGGANLNLNLSQTQFPEPGRYTLKILSGKEVLASRSLRLVKMDLPQQGPPPQPPAPQDKNKLH
;
A
#
# COMPACT_ATOMS: atom_id res chain seq x y z
N MET A 1 -17.91 -18.01 8.88
CA MET A 1 -17.27 -16.81 9.47
C MET A 1 -15.99 -16.51 8.72
N ALA A 2 -15.86 -15.29 8.25
CA ALA A 2 -14.66 -14.88 7.51
C ALA A 2 -13.51 -14.60 8.48
N GLN A 3 -12.32 -15.00 8.09
CA GLN A 3 -11.07 -14.68 8.77
C GLN A 3 -10.09 -14.13 7.75
N VAL A 4 -9.16 -13.31 8.19
CA VAL A 4 -8.04 -12.87 7.36
C VAL A 4 -6.81 -13.67 7.73
N ASP A 5 -6.30 -14.44 6.79
CA ASP A 5 -5.07 -15.21 6.97
C ASP A 5 -3.85 -14.29 6.93
N TYR A 6 -3.79 -13.43 5.91
CA TYR A 6 -2.79 -12.38 5.85
C TYR A 6 -3.33 -11.15 5.12
N LEU A 7 -2.70 -10.01 5.41
CA LEU A 7 -2.97 -8.72 4.80
C LEU A 7 -1.66 -7.96 4.68
N HIS A 8 -1.26 -7.64 3.46
CA HIS A 8 -0.02 -6.91 3.20
C HIS A 8 -0.28 -5.74 2.27
N LEU A 9 0.32 -4.59 2.60
CA LEU A 9 0.37 -3.45 1.72
C LEU A 9 1.68 -3.50 0.94
N CYS A 10 1.61 -3.35 -0.39
CA CYS A 10 2.75 -3.54 -1.25
C CYS A 10 2.64 -2.66 -2.51
N ASP A 11 3.72 -2.61 -3.27
CA ASP A 11 3.74 -1.88 -4.54
C ASP A 11 2.92 -2.60 -5.61
N LEU A 12 3.03 -3.93 -5.66
CA LEU A 12 2.38 -4.74 -6.68
C LEU A 12 2.05 -6.12 -6.10
N SER A 13 0.85 -6.61 -6.41
CA SER A 13 0.48 -7.98 -6.09
C SER A 13 -0.36 -8.58 -7.22
N PHE A 14 -0.19 -9.88 -7.44
CA PHE A 14 -0.90 -10.60 -8.49
C PHE A 14 -0.88 -12.10 -8.22
N MET A 15 -1.72 -12.82 -8.95
CA MET A 15 -1.67 -14.29 -8.99
C MET A 15 -0.85 -14.71 -10.19
N ASP A 16 0.10 -15.63 -10.00
CA ASP A 16 0.86 -16.17 -11.11
C ASP A 16 0.04 -17.21 -11.89
N GLN A 17 0.64 -17.77 -12.95
CA GLN A 17 -0.05 -18.72 -13.83
C GLN A 17 -0.45 -20.03 -13.13
N VAL A 18 0.23 -20.39 -12.05
CA VAL A 18 -0.06 -21.60 -11.28
C VAL A 18 -0.83 -21.33 -9.99
N GLY A 19 -1.35 -20.11 -9.83
CA GLY A 19 -2.20 -19.74 -8.71
C GLY A 19 -1.47 -19.37 -7.44
N LYS A 20 -0.18 -19.01 -7.51
CA LYS A 20 0.56 -18.52 -6.37
C LYS A 20 0.38 -17.02 -6.22
N HIS A 21 0.24 -16.58 -4.98
CA HIS A 21 0.13 -15.16 -4.68
C HIS A 21 1.52 -14.50 -4.68
N CYS A 22 1.72 -13.54 -5.56
CA CYS A 22 2.98 -12.81 -5.69
C CYS A 22 2.83 -11.43 -5.09
N ILE A 23 3.69 -11.10 -4.13
CA ILE A 23 3.65 -9.84 -3.39
C ILE A 23 5.02 -9.17 -3.51
N ILE A 24 5.07 -7.99 -4.10
CA ILE A 24 6.32 -7.30 -4.41
C ILE A 24 6.32 -5.95 -3.74
N GLY A 25 7.37 -5.66 -2.96
CA GLY A 25 7.59 -4.36 -2.35
C GLY A 25 6.63 -4.06 -1.21
N MET A 26 6.64 -4.85 -0.15
CA MET A 26 5.83 -4.58 1.05
C MET A 26 6.36 -3.33 1.75
N PHE A 27 5.45 -2.47 2.18
CA PHE A 27 5.81 -1.24 2.90
C PHE A 27 4.74 -0.87 3.92
N ASP A 28 5.12 -0.06 4.89
CA ASP A 28 4.22 0.50 5.91
C ASP A 28 4.46 1.99 6.14
N ILE A 29 5.36 2.59 5.36
CA ILE A 29 5.69 4.02 5.44
C ILE A 29 5.75 4.59 4.03
N ILE A 30 5.13 5.76 3.85
CA ILE A 30 5.26 6.57 2.64
C ILE A 30 5.86 7.91 3.04
N HIS A 31 6.93 8.30 2.36
CA HIS A 31 7.56 9.60 2.52
C HIS A 31 7.09 10.53 1.41
N ALA A 32 6.61 11.72 1.78
CA ALA A 32 6.14 12.70 0.82
C ALA A 32 6.69 14.09 1.15
N PRO A 33 7.10 14.87 0.13
CA PRO A 33 7.67 16.20 0.36
C PRO A 33 6.62 17.22 0.79
N ALA A 34 5.37 17.03 0.41
CA ALA A 34 4.27 17.95 0.69
C ALA A 34 2.96 17.22 0.82
N PHE A 35 1.99 17.82 1.49
CA PHE A 35 0.63 17.31 1.64
C PHE A 35 -0.37 18.36 1.12
N PRO A 36 -1.51 17.94 0.53
CA PRO A 36 -1.90 16.55 0.31
C PRO A 36 -0.96 15.82 -0.66
N ALA A 37 -0.66 14.57 -0.33
CA ALA A 37 0.23 13.73 -1.12
C ALA A 37 -0.58 12.72 -1.93
N THR A 38 -0.18 12.48 -3.17
CA THR A 38 -0.79 11.46 -4.03
C THR A 38 0.18 10.31 -4.21
N HIS A 39 -0.26 9.11 -3.85
CA HIS A 39 0.51 7.90 -4.09
C HIS A 39 -0.02 7.21 -5.35
N PRO A 40 0.81 7.05 -6.39
CA PRO A 40 0.31 6.65 -7.71
C PRO A 40 -0.30 5.26 -7.73
N THR A 41 0.38 4.27 -7.17
CA THR A 41 -0.08 2.89 -7.20
C THR A 41 0.33 2.17 -5.93
N MET A 42 -0.58 1.40 -5.36
CA MET A 42 -0.31 0.44 -4.29
C MET A 42 -1.34 -0.68 -4.35
N SER A 43 -1.02 -1.78 -3.72
CA SER A 43 -1.87 -2.95 -3.71
C SER A 43 -2.00 -3.51 -2.31
N LEU A 44 -3.19 -3.98 -1.98
CA LEU A 44 -3.43 -4.79 -0.79
C LEU A 44 -3.56 -6.24 -1.23
N ALA A 45 -2.60 -7.05 -0.79
CA ALA A 45 -2.62 -8.49 -0.99
C ALA A 45 -3.17 -9.15 0.25
N MET A 46 -4.23 -9.93 0.11
CA MET A 46 -4.86 -10.57 1.26
C MET A 46 -5.36 -11.96 0.92
N ARG A 47 -5.44 -12.78 1.94
CA ARG A 47 -6.08 -14.08 1.86
C ARG A 47 -7.18 -14.14 2.92
N ILE A 48 -8.39 -14.39 2.45
CA ILE A 48 -9.57 -14.49 3.29
C ILE A 48 -9.93 -15.97 3.40
N LEU A 49 -10.25 -16.41 4.61
CA LEU A 49 -10.66 -17.80 4.88
C LEU A 49 -12.14 -17.83 5.25
N GLY A 50 -12.81 -18.82 4.73
CA GLY A 50 -14.22 -19.14 5.03
C GLY A 50 -14.46 -20.62 4.85
N GLN A 51 -15.73 -21.02 4.81
CA GLN A 51 -16.08 -22.39 4.46
C GLN A 51 -15.87 -22.59 2.97
N PRO A 52 -15.49 -23.82 2.52
CA PRO A 52 -15.36 -24.09 1.11
C PRO A 52 -16.61 -23.69 0.33
N GLY A 53 -16.43 -22.92 -0.74
CA GLY A 53 -17.53 -22.43 -1.58
C GLY A 53 -18.38 -21.32 -0.99
N GLU A 54 -18.05 -20.82 0.19
CA GLU A 54 -18.81 -19.76 0.85
C GLU A 54 -18.65 -18.42 0.12
N ALA A 55 -19.78 -17.73 -0.09
CA ALA A 55 -19.77 -16.36 -0.59
C ALA A 55 -19.50 -15.42 0.59
N LEU A 56 -18.41 -14.66 0.50
CA LEU A 56 -17.95 -13.76 1.54
C LEU A 56 -18.04 -12.32 1.06
N GLN A 57 -18.53 -11.45 1.94
CA GLN A 57 -18.58 -10.01 1.70
C GLN A 57 -17.65 -9.34 2.67
N VAL A 58 -16.63 -8.65 2.16
CA VAL A 58 -15.66 -7.93 2.99
C VAL A 58 -15.53 -6.50 2.49
N THR A 59 -15.22 -5.59 3.40
CA THR A 59 -15.06 -4.18 3.10
C THR A 59 -13.67 -3.73 3.50
N PHE A 60 -12.98 -3.09 2.58
CA PHE A 60 -11.76 -2.36 2.87
C PHE A 60 -12.11 -0.94 3.30
N GLU A 61 -11.46 -0.47 4.35
CA GLU A 61 -11.64 0.88 4.87
C GLU A 61 -10.29 1.52 5.14
N LEU A 62 -10.09 2.71 4.59
CA LEU A 62 -8.91 3.53 4.86
C LEU A 62 -9.31 4.66 5.80
N GLY A 63 -8.76 4.65 7.02
CA GLY A 63 -9.01 5.65 8.04
C GLY A 63 -7.90 6.68 8.13
N ARG A 64 -8.28 7.94 8.35
CA ARG A 64 -7.36 9.06 8.55
C ARG A 64 -6.78 9.05 9.97
N PRO A 65 -5.70 9.81 10.23
CA PRO A 65 -5.16 9.93 11.58
C PRO A 65 -6.16 10.44 12.62
N ASN A 66 -7.15 11.26 12.19
CA ASN A 66 -8.21 11.75 13.07
C ASN A 66 -9.35 10.75 13.30
N GLY A 67 -9.28 9.54 12.70
CA GLY A 67 -10.28 8.50 12.82
C GLY A 67 -11.39 8.54 11.78
N ASN A 68 -11.48 9.61 10.98
CA ASN A 68 -12.48 9.69 9.92
C ASN A 68 -12.13 8.74 8.77
N VAL A 69 -13.15 8.19 8.13
CA VAL A 69 -12.99 7.30 6.99
C VAL A 69 -12.67 8.13 5.74
N LEU A 70 -11.58 7.77 5.07
CA LEU A 70 -11.16 8.42 3.84
C LEU A 70 -11.73 7.72 2.61
N ALA A 71 -11.76 6.39 2.62
CA ALA A 71 -12.22 5.59 1.50
C ALA A 71 -12.71 4.23 1.96
N THR A 72 -13.68 3.67 1.23
CA THR A 72 -14.17 2.31 1.43
C THR A 72 -14.31 1.61 0.09
N VAL A 73 -14.04 0.30 0.08
CA VAL A 73 -14.25 -0.56 -1.09
C VAL A 73 -14.91 -1.85 -0.62
N ALA A 74 -16.11 -2.12 -1.14
CA ALA A 74 -16.78 -3.39 -0.87
C ALA A 74 -16.31 -4.44 -1.88
N MET A 75 -16.07 -5.65 -1.39
CA MET A 75 -15.58 -6.76 -2.20
C MET A 75 -16.40 -8.00 -1.94
N ASP A 76 -16.82 -8.67 -3.02
CA ASP A 76 -17.48 -9.96 -2.95
C ASP A 76 -16.49 -11.03 -3.40
N VAL A 77 -16.30 -12.05 -2.58
CA VAL A 77 -15.39 -13.14 -2.89
C VAL A 77 -16.05 -14.48 -2.60
N VAL A 78 -15.62 -15.51 -3.29
CA VAL A 78 -16.05 -16.88 -3.05
C VAL A 78 -14.85 -17.70 -2.61
N ALA A 79 -14.95 -18.30 -1.42
CA ALA A 79 -13.91 -19.18 -0.92
C ALA A 79 -13.77 -20.39 -1.83
N GLY A 80 -12.54 -20.76 -2.14
CA GLY A 80 -12.27 -21.95 -2.95
C GLY A 80 -12.55 -23.25 -2.22
N ALA A 81 -12.19 -24.36 -2.86
CA ALA A 81 -12.40 -25.69 -2.30
C ALA A 81 -11.63 -25.92 -1.00
N ASP A 82 -10.54 -25.18 -0.80
CA ASP A 82 -9.72 -25.19 0.43
C ASP A 82 -10.22 -24.22 1.50
N GLY A 83 -11.29 -23.47 1.22
CA GLY A 83 -11.83 -22.45 2.12
C GLY A 83 -11.13 -21.10 2.01
N GLY A 84 -10.18 -20.94 1.11
CA GLY A 84 -9.41 -19.69 0.96
C GLY A 84 -9.77 -18.91 -0.30
N ALA A 85 -9.59 -17.60 -0.23
CA ALA A 85 -9.71 -16.70 -1.37
C ALA A 85 -8.58 -15.68 -1.33
N ASN A 86 -7.79 -15.61 -2.39
CA ASN A 86 -6.73 -14.61 -2.53
C ASN A 86 -7.29 -13.38 -3.24
N LEU A 87 -6.99 -12.22 -2.70
CA LEU A 87 -7.45 -10.94 -3.23
C LEU A 87 -6.29 -9.99 -3.46
N ASN A 88 -6.37 -9.24 -4.54
CA ASN A 88 -5.47 -8.15 -4.84
C ASN A 88 -6.31 -6.91 -5.08
N LEU A 89 -6.31 -6.00 -4.10
CA LEU A 89 -7.00 -4.72 -4.24
C LEU A 89 -6.00 -3.67 -4.70
N ASN A 90 -6.14 -3.25 -5.94
CA ASN A 90 -5.26 -2.23 -6.52
C ASN A 90 -5.85 -0.86 -6.28
N LEU A 91 -5.06 0.02 -5.67
CA LEU A 91 -5.42 1.39 -5.40
C LEU A 91 -4.54 2.31 -6.24
N SER A 92 -5.16 3.20 -7.00
CA SER A 92 -4.43 4.16 -7.84
C SER A 92 -4.79 5.58 -7.46
N GLN A 93 -3.80 6.46 -7.53
CA GLN A 93 -3.97 7.89 -7.26
C GLN A 93 -4.60 8.14 -5.88
N THR A 94 -4.16 7.42 -4.87
CA THR A 94 -4.66 7.60 -3.51
C THR A 94 -4.13 8.90 -2.93
N GLN A 95 -5.04 9.76 -2.49
CA GLN A 95 -4.68 11.05 -1.89
C GLN A 95 -4.67 10.94 -0.37
N PHE A 96 -3.56 11.35 0.23
CA PHE A 96 -3.41 11.41 1.67
C PHE A 96 -3.36 12.90 2.07
N PRO A 97 -4.42 13.41 2.74
CA PRO A 97 -4.52 14.85 2.99
C PRO A 97 -3.49 15.39 3.98
N GLU A 98 -2.96 14.55 4.88
CA GLU A 98 -2.09 15.01 5.95
C GLU A 98 -1.07 13.94 6.32
N PRO A 99 0.07 14.30 6.95
CA PRO A 99 0.96 13.30 7.54
C PRO A 99 0.32 12.68 8.77
N GLY A 100 0.77 11.49 9.14
CA GLY A 100 0.32 10.79 10.32
C GLY A 100 0.09 9.31 10.07
N ARG A 101 -0.59 8.67 11.01
CA ARG A 101 -0.87 7.24 10.96
C ARG A 101 -2.27 7.00 10.40
N TYR A 102 -2.32 6.40 9.24
CA TYR A 102 -3.53 5.91 8.61
C TYR A 102 -3.74 4.45 9.01
N THR A 103 -5.00 4.02 9.01
CA THR A 103 -5.35 2.65 9.36
C THR A 103 -6.07 2.01 8.19
N LEU A 104 -5.59 0.82 7.79
CA LEU A 104 -6.22 -0.01 6.76
C LEU A 104 -6.94 -1.13 7.48
N LYS A 105 -8.24 -1.25 7.27
CA LYS A 105 -9.06 -2.28 7.92
C LYS A 105 -9.76 -3.12 6.89
N ILE A 106 -9.89 -4.41 7.20
CA ILE A 106 -10.77 -5.32 6.50
C ILE A 106 -11.90 -5.68 7.46
N LEU A 107 -13.13 -5.41 7.05
CA LEU A 107 -14.31 -5.64 7.87
C LEU A 107 -15.23 -6.66 7.21
N SER A 108 -15.92 -7.44 8.05
CA SER A 108 -17.09 -8.22 7.67
C SER A 108 -18.27 -7.66 8.45
N GLY A 109 -19.17 -6.95 7.74
CA GLY A 109 -20.19 -6.17 8.42
C GLY A 109 -19.57 -5.10 9.31
N LYS A 110 -19.81 -5.19 10.62
CA LYS A 110 -19.22 -4.27 11.61
C LYS A 110 -17.97 -4.82 12.28
N GLU A 111 -17.64 -6.08 12.02
CA GLU A 111 -16.50 -6.75 12.65
C GLU A 111 -15.21 -6.43 11.91
N VAL A 112 -14.19 -5.98 12.63
CA VAL A 112 -12.86 -5.78 12.07
C VAL A 112 -12.11 -7.10 12.07
N LEU A 113 -11.84 -7.62 10.88
CA LEU A 113 -11.14 -8.90 10.73
C LEU A 113 -9.63 -8.73 10.78
N ALA A 114 -9.12 -7.62 10.26
CA ALA A 114 -7.69 -7.33 10.23
C ALA A 114 -7.47 -5.82 10.13
N SER A 115 -6.31 -5.38 10.59
CA SER A 115 -5.93 -3.98 10.61
C SER A 115 -4.43 -3.85 10.38
N ARG A 116 -4.03 -2.84 9.60
CA ARG A 116 -2.64 -2.46 9.37
C ARG A 116 -2.50 -0.96 9.49
N SER A 117 -1.33 -0.53 9.98
CA SER A 117 -0.99 0.89 10.03
C SER A 117 -0.16 1.27 8.81
N LEU A 118 -0.45 2.44 8.26
CA LEU A 118 0.36 3.07 7.22
C LEU A 118 0.74 4.45 7.68
N ARG A 119 2.04 4.72 7.78
CA ARG A 119 2.53 6.03 8.22
C ARG A 119 2.87 6.88 7.01
N LEU A 120 2.32 8.09 6.98
CA LEU A 120 2.67 9.14 6.02
C LEU A 120 3.58 10.12 6.73
N VAL A 121 4.80 10.27 6.22
CA VAL A 121 5.82 11.09 6.84
C VAL A 121 6.22 12.20 5.87
N LYS A 122 6.22 13.43 6.36
CA LYS A 122 6.73 14.56 5.58
C LYS A 122 8.25 14.44 5.50
N MET A 123 8.74 14.42 4.28
CA MET A 123 10.17 14.35 4.01
C MET A 123 10.67 15.74 3.67
N ASP A 124 11.64 16.24 4.46
CA ASP A 124 12.36 17.41 4.05
C ASP A 124 13.28 17.04 2.91
N LEU A 125 12.99 17.58 1.70
CA LEU A 125 13.92 17.43 0.61
C LEU A 125 15.25 18.05 1.06
N PRO A 126 16.37 17.32 0.98
CA PRO A 126 17.64 17.94 1.21
C PRO A 126 17.72 19.16 0.28
N GLN A 127 18.02 20.33 0.86
CA GLN A 127 18.33 21.50 0.04
C GLN A 127 19.44 21.07 -0.92
N GLN A 128 19.07 20.88 -2.17
CA GLN A 128 20.08 20.71 -3.18
C GLN A 128 20.87 22.01 -3.20
N GLY A 129 22.07 21.96 -2.62
CA GLY A 129 23.04 22.99 -2.88
C GLY A 129 23.20 23.19 -4.40
N PRO A 130 23.76 24.31 -4.83
CA PRO A 130 23.98 24.52 -6.25
C PRO A 130 24.66 23.28 -6.85
N PRO A 131 24.30 22.88 -8.08
CA PRO A 131 24.90 21.69 -8.68
C PRO A 131 26.42 21.81 -8.62
N PRO A 132 27.14 20.71 -8.32
CA PRO A 132 28.59 20.77 -8.25
C PRO A 132 29.11 21.37 -9.56
N GLN A 133 29.92 22.40 -9.42
CA GLN A 133 30.55 23.01 -10.60
C GLN A 133 31.41 21.95 -11.27
N PRO A 134 31.36 21.86 -12.61
CA PRO A 134 32.29 20.98 -13.32
C PRO A 134 33.70 21.39 -12.93
N PRO A 135 34.62 20.43 -12.77
CA PRO A 135 36.00 20.76 -12.46
C PRO A 135 36.51 21.74 -13.51
N ALA A 136 37.27 22.77 -13.06
CA ALA A 136 37.88 23.74 -13.94
C ALA A 136 38.65 22.99 -15.02
N PRO A 137 38.56 23.41 -16.29
CA PRO A 137 39.28 22.74 -17.35
C PRO A 137 40.76 22.68 -16.99
N GLN A 138 41.30 21.48 -16.90
CA GLN A 138 42.72 21.28 -16.69
C GLN A 138 43.45 21.86 -17.92
N ASP A 139 44.34 22.77 -17.65
CA ASP A 139 45.19 23.30 -18.70
C ASP A 139 46.10 22.19 -19.21
N LYS A 140 45.74 21.64 -20.39
CA LYS A 140 46.51 20.56 -21.03
C LYS A 140 47.93 20.98 -21.43
N ASN A 141 48.26 22.26 -21.29
CA ASN A 141 49.57 22.78 -21.62
C ASN A 141 50.52 22.84 -20.42
N LYS A 142 50.05 22.46 -19.22
CA LYS A 142 50.93 22.31 -18.08
C LYS A 142 51.39 20.87 -17.97
N LEU A 143 52.23 20.47 -18.88
CA LEU A 143 52.96 19.23 -18.77
C LEU A 143 54.20 19.47 -17.89
N HIS A 144 54.20 18.81 -16.75
CA HIS A 144 55.34 18.75 -15.85
C HIS A 144 55.75 17.32 -15.61
#